data_cde18849a5ff6f2c7071c276a7e2e4d6
#
_entry.id   cde18849a5ff6f2c7071c276a7e2e4d6
#
_cell.length_a   1.000
_cell.length_b   1.000
_cell.length_c   1.000
_cell.angle_alpha   90.00
_cell.angle_beta   90.00
_cell.angle_gamma   90.00
#
_symmetry.space_group_name_H-M   'P 1'
#
loop_
_entity.id
_entity.type
_entity.pdbx_description
1 polymer ?
#
loop_
_entity_poly.entity_id
_entity_poly.type
_entity_poly.pdbx_seq_one_letter_code
_entity_poly.pdbx_strand_id
1 'polypeptide(L)'
;MKKTTIALMGMAAAIAGTGGALAATVTVSTDITTSTTWSASNEYDMTQQIYVKPGATLTIQAGTLCKSNGNGSLAVCKGAKIYVNGTAAHPVIMTSTADTMTAWHLGCNEWGNLTIMGNALISGSHAGKVPYIRPGTSTPNTKLPDGTNVRQMEGLTAANAGDPNVMYGGNDDNDNSGAIHYLSIRYGGKVLGLANELNGLSLGGIGRATEIDHVEIMNNVDDGIEIWRRYRESYS
;
A
#
# COMPACT_ATOMS: atom_id res chain seq x y z
N MET A 1 -31.91 11.97 76.16
CA MET A 1 -32.07 11.54 74.73
C MET A 1 -31.07 12.34 73.87
N LYS A 2 -29.96 11.72 73.45
CA LYS A 2 -28.95 12.34 72.55
C LYS A 2 -29.36 12.05 71.12
N LYS A 3 -29.57 13.11 70.33
CA LYS A 3 -29.79 13.01 68.86
C LYS A 3 -28.48 12.93 68.15
N THR A 4 -28.19 11.80 67.49
CA THR A 4 -27.02 11.63 66.63
C THR A 4 -27.40 12.05 65.23
N THR A 5 -26.76 13.10 64.73
CA THR A 5 -26.90 13.58 63.35
C THR A 5 -25.91 12.81 62.50
N ILE A 6 -26.37 12.01 61.54
CA ILE A 6 -25.52 11.35 60.53
C ILE A 6 -25.41 12.30 59.36
N ALA A 7 -24.18 12.80 59.13
CA ALA A 7 -23.87 13.54 57.92
C ALA A 7 -23.56 12.60 56.76
N LEU A 8 -24.40 12.62 55.71
CA LEU A 8 -24.20 11.88 54.49
C LEU A 8 -23.24 12.69 53.62
N MET A 9 -21.96 12.26 53.52
CA MET A 9 -21.01 12.81 52.55
C MET A 9 -21.31 12.21 51.18
N GLY A 10 -21.90 12.98 50.30
CA GLY A 10 -22.04 12.65 48.89
C GLY A 10 -20.68 12.76 48.18
N MET A 11 -20.13 11.60 47.76
CA MET A 11 -18.99 11.54 46.86
C MET A 11 -19.49 11.83 45.45
N ALA A 12 -19.26 13.02 44.95
CA ALA A 12 -19.42 13.34 43.52
C ALA A 12 -18.27 12.69 42.75
N ALA A 13 -18.55 11.58 42.05
CA ALA A 13 -17.63 11.02 41.09
C ALA A 13 -17.58 11.96 39.87
N ALA A 14 -16.48 12.68 39.71
CA ALA A 14 -16.19 13.38 38.46
C ALA A 14 -15.91 12.34 37.37
N ILE A 15 -16.86 12.16 36.46
CA ILE A 15 -16.62 11.44 35.21
C ILE A 15 -15.75 12.36 34.37
N ALA A 16 -14.44 12.13 34.41
CA ALA A 16 -13.52 12.70 33.41
C ALA A 16 -13.88 12.06 32.07
N GLY A 17 -14.67 12.74 31.27
CA GLY A 17 -14.87 12.38 29.88
C GLY A 17 -13.52 12.44 29.19
N THR A 18 -12.97 11.30 28.79
CA THR A 18 -11.85 11.24 27.86
C THR A 18 -12.38 11.68 26.51
N GLY A 19 -12.42 13.00 26.29
CA GLY A 19 -12.58 13.55 24.95
C GLY A 19 -11.38 13.05 24.15
N GLY A 20 -11.54 12.02 23.33
CA GLY A 20 -10.54 11.62 22.37
C GLY A 20 -10.20 12.84 21.51
N ALA A 21 -8.95 13.27 21.52
CA ALA A 21 -8.50 14.29 20.59
C ALA A 21 -8.81 13.79 19.18
N LEU A 22 -9.49 14.59 18.38
CA LEU A 22 -9.68 14.28 16.97
C LEU A 22 -8.30 14.13 16.32
N ALA A 23 -8.10 13.07 15.56
CA ALA A 23 -6.86 12.87 14.81
C ALA A 23 -6.60 14.09 13.92
N ALA A 24 -5.39 14.63 13.98
CA ALA A 24 -5.02 15.73 13.09
C ALA A 24 -4.78 15.20 11.69
N THR A 25 -5.26 15.92 10.68
CA THR A 25 -4.97 15.57 9.28
C THR A 25 -3.57 16.06 8.91
N VAL A 26 -2.74 15.14 8.46
CA VAL A 26 -1.41 15.37 7.91
C VAL A 26 -1.47 15.25 6.39
N THR A 27 -1.28 16.38 5.70
CA THR A 27 -1.20 16.35 4.24
C THR A 27 0.13 15.78 3.78
N VAL A 28 0.07 14.72 2.97
CA VAL A 28 1.24 14.07 2.37
C VAL A 28 1.30 14.47 0.90
N SER A 29 2.21 15.39 0.58
CA SER A 29 2.39 15.98 -0.75
C SER A 29 3.81 15.86 -1.29
N THR A 30 4.68 15.11 -0.61
CA THR A 30 6.07 14.88 -1.01
C THR A 30 6.45 13.42 -0.82
N ASP A 31 7.43 12.97 -1.62
CA ASP A 31 7.97 11.62 -1.48
C ASP A 31 8.63 11.38 -0.12
N ILE A 32 8.57 10.15 0.34
CA ILE A 32 9.19 9.69 1.59
C ILE A 32 10.63 9.27 1.29
N THR A 33 11.57 10.15 1.58
CA THR A 33 13.00 9.96 1.31
C THR A 33 13.80 9.50 2.51
N THR A 34 13.21 9.53 3.70
CA THR A 34 13.78 9.05 4.96
C THR A 34 12.77 8.17 5.68
N SER A 35 13.25 7.26 6.51
CA SER A 35 12.37 6.35 7.26
C SER A 35 11.39 7.14 8.12
N THR A 36 10.11 6.85 7.95
CA THR A 36 8.98 7.62 8.50
C THR A 36 7.96 6.68 9.13
N THR A 37 7.33 7.12 10.20
CA THR A 37 6.24 6.38 10.84
C THR A 37 4.94 7.19 10.77
N TRP A 38 3.89 6.55 10.27
CA TRP A 38 2.51 7.05 10.34
C TRP A 38 1.79 6.38 11.51
N SER A 39 1.22 7.19 12.38
CA SER A 39 0.58 6.72 13.62
C SER A 39 -0.92 6.97 13.62
N ALA A 40 -1.67 6.15 14.35
CA ALA A 40 -3.13 6.29 14.50
C ALA A 40 -3.58 7.57 15.23
N SER A 41 -2.65 8.37 15.75
CA SER A 41 -2.96 9.70 16.28
C SER A 41 -3.26 10.74 15.22
N ASN A 42 -2.95 10.43 13.95
CA ASN A 42 -3.17 11.30 12.79
C ASN A 42 -3.93 10.55 11.69
N GLU A 43 -4.62 11.32 10.84
CA GLU A 43 -5.10 10.90 9.54
C GLU A 43 -4.10 11.42 8.49
N TYR A 44 -3.75 10.60 7.50
CA TYR A 44 -2.80 10.98 6.45
C TYR A 44 -3.53 11.14 5.12
N ASP A 45 -3.50 12.35 4.54
CA ASP A 45 -4.16 12.66 3.26
C ASP A 45 -3.10 12.80 2.15
N MET A 46 -3.03 11.78 1.28
CA MET A 46 -2.13 11.75 0.13
C MET A 46 -2.77 12.51 -1.04
N THR A 47 -2.19 13.64 -1.40
CA THR A 47 -2.76 14.55 -2.40
C THR A 47 -2.20 14.35 -3.81
N GLN A 48 -1.22 13.48 -3.98
CA GLN A 48 -0.59 13.12 -5.24
C GLN A 48 0.02 11.72 -5.18
N GLN A 49 0.62 11.25 -6.28
CA GLN A 49 1.44 10.05 -6.27
C GLN A 49 2.62 10.25 -5.30
N ILE A 50 2.71 9.43 -4.27
CA ILE A 50 3.78 9.44 -3.27
C ILE A 50 4.66 8.21 -3.48
N TYR A 51 5.96 8.42 -3.49
CA TYR A 51 6.95 7.35 -3.55
C TYR A 51 7.68 7.19 -2.21
N VAL A 52 7.76 5.97 -1.70
CA VAL A 52 8.76 5.62 -0.67
C VAL A 52 10.05 5.29 -1.42
N LYS A 53 11.05 6.16 -1.28
CA LYS A 53 12.29 6.09 -2.07
C LYS A 53 13.24 4.99 -1.58
N PRO A 54 14.12 4.49 -2.46
CA PRO A 54 15.12 3.49 -2.10
C PRO A 54 15.91 3.89 -0.84
N GLY A 55 16.05 2.95 0.09
CA GLY A 55 16.71 3.16 1.39
C GLY A 55 15.80 3.71 2.49
N ALA A 56 14.62 4.24 2.16
CA ALA A 56 13.63 4.64 3.15
C ALA A 56 12.70 3.49 3.53
N THR A 57 12.14 3.57 4.73
CA THR A 57 11.11 2.67 5.24
C THR A 57 9.91 3.48 5.70
N LEU A 58 8.72 3.14 5.20
CA LEU A 58 7.46 3.63 5.74
C LEU A 58 6.88 2.59 6.69
N THR A 59 6.65 2.99 7.94
CA THR A 59 5.93 2.17 8.93
C THR A 59 4.58 2.78 9.21
N ILE A 60 3.51 2.00 9.05
CA ILE A 60 2.13 2.42 9.33
C ILE A 60 1.61 1.61 10.51
N GLN A 61 1.33 2.29 11.61
CA GLN A 61 0.88 1.66 12.86
C GLN A 61 -0.57 1.19 12.77
N ALA A 62 -0.92 0.22 13.63
CA ALA A 62 -2.28 -0.29 13.75
C ALA A 62 -3.30 0.84 13.97
N GLY A 63 -4.43 0.76 13.28
CA GLY A 63 -5.52 1.73 13.37
C GLY A 63 -5.28 3.05 12.63
N THR A 64 -4.17 3.19 11.89
CA THR A 64 -3.93 4.38 11.10
C THR A 64 -4.90 4.47 9.91
N LEU A 65 -5.43 5.66 9.69
CA LEU A 65 -6.27 6.00 8.56
C LEU A 65 -5.46 6.80 7.53
N CYS A 66 -5.33 6.26 6.32
CA CYS A 66 -4.70 6.90 5.19
C CYS A 66 -5.78 7.19 4.15
N LYS A 67 -5.94 8.45 3.78
CA LYS A 67 -6.90 8.88 2.78
C LYS A 67 -6.20 9.41 1.53
N SER A 68 -6.93 9.44 0.46
CA SER A 68 -6.50 10.08 -0.77
C SER A 68 -7.69 10.52 -1.62
N ASN A 69 -7.49 11.54 -2.40
CA ASN A 69 -8.39 11.92 -3.47
C ASN A 69 -7.95 11.29 -4.81
N GLY A 70 -8.68 11.59 -5.88
CA GLY A 70 -8.41 11.03 -7.21
C GLY A 70 -7.01 11.26 -7.79
N ASN A 71 -6.12 12.00 -7.12
CA ASN A 71 -4.74 12.25 -7.56
C ASN A 71 -3.70 11.50 -6.74
N GLY A 72 -4.07 10.99 -5.57
CA GLY A 72 -3.13 10.34 -4.67
C GLY A 72 -3.03 8.84 -4.87
N SER A 73 -1.84 8.33 -4.63
CA SER A 73 -1.48 6.90 -4.67
C SER A 73 -0.18 6.72 -3.89
N LEU A 74 0.09 5.51 -3.43
CA LEU A 74 1.32 5.18 -2.71
C LEU A 74 2.10 4.10 -3.43
N ALA A 75 3.36 4.38 -3.78
CA ALA A 75 4.26 3.42 -4.39
C ALA A 75 5.53 3.24 -3.57
N VAL A 76 5.87 1.99 -3.27
CA VAL A 76 7.11 1.62 -2.60
C VAL A 76 8.11 1.22 -3.67
N CYS A 77 9.15 2.02 -3.86
CA CYS A 77 10.18 1.79 -4.86
C CYS A 77 11.03 0.55 -4.52
N LYS A 78 11.60 -0.06 -5.53
CA LYS A 78 12.60 -1.11 -5.35
C LYS A 78 13.74 -0.63 -4.43
N GLY A 79 14.04 -1.41 -3.39
CA GLY A 79 15.03 -1.07 -2.36
C GLY A 79 14.51 -0.15 -1.24
N ALA A 80 13.22 0.20 -1.27
CA ALA A 80 12.49 0.75 -0.12
C ALA A 80 11.74 -0.36 0.61
N LYS A 81 11.12 -0.02 1.75
CA LYS A 81 10.29 -0.95 2.53
C LYS A 81 9.01 -0.29 3.02
N ILE A 82 7.98 -1.11 3.19
CA ILE A 82 6.77 -0.73 3.90
C ILE A 82 6.45 -1.76 4.97
N TYR A 83 6.10 -1.29 6.16
CA TYR A 83 5.54 -2.11 7.23
C TYR A 83 4.14 -1.60 7.58
N VAL A 84 3.12 -2.37 7.24
CA VAL A 84 1.74 -2.11 7.63
C VAL A 84 1.44 -3.00 8.83
N ASN A 85 1.43 -2.43 10.01
CA ASN A 85 1.34 -3.15 11.29
C ASN A 85 -0.10 -3.13 11.84
N GLY A 86 -1.08 -3.39 11.00
CA GLY A 86 -2.46 -3.54 11.43
C GLY A 86 -2.66 -4.75 12.34
N THR A 87 -3.79 -4.79 13.02
CA THR A 87 -4.26 -5.92 13.82
C THR A 87 -5.74 -6.18 13.52
N ALA A 88 -6.25 -7.35 13.90
CA ALA A 88 -7.67 -7.66 13.71
C ALA A 88 -8.59 -6.63 14.39
N ALA A 89 -8.19 -6.09 15.55
CA ALA A 89 -8.97 -5.08 16.29
C ALA A 89 -8.76 -3.65 15.73
N HIS A 90 -7.61 -3.39 15.13
CA HIS A 90 -7.19 -2.08 14.63
C HIS A 90 -6.48 -2.22 13.27
N PRO A 91 -7.21 -2.56 12.18
CA PRO A 91 -6.63 -2.63 10.86
C PRO A 91 -6.13 -1.26 10.42
N VAL A 92 -5.14 -1.24 9.53
CA VAL A 92 -4.81 -0.03 8.77
C VAL A 92 -5.82 0.09 7.64
N ILE A 93 -6.32 1.30 7.40
CA ILE A 93 -7.30 1.55 6.33
C ILE A 93 -6.71 2.57 5.36
N MET A 94 -6.69 2.20 4.08
CA MET A 94 -6.37 3.08 2.97
C MET A 94 -7.63 3.28 2.13
N THR A 95 -8.10 4.52 2.02
CA THR A 95 -9.41 4.79 1.44
C THR A 95 -9.48 6.17 0.76
N SER A 96 -10.64 6.47 0.19
CA SER A 96 -10.95 7.77 -0.40
C SER A 96 -11.21 8.84 0.66
N THR A 97 -10.91 10.11 0.34
CA THR A 97 -11.37 11.25 1.14
C THR A 97 -12.90 11.38 1.20
N ALA A 98 -13.62 10.76 0.25
CA ALA A 98 -15.10 10.70 0.25
C ALA A 98 -15.65 9.62 1.20
N ASP A 99 -14.82 8.69 1.67
CA ASP A 99 -15.24 7.68 2.65
C ASP A 99 -15.44 8.33 4.04
N THR A 100 -16.69 8.36 4.48
CA THR A 100 -17.05 8.92 5.78
C THR A 100 -16.72 7.98 6.94
N MET A 101 -16.31 6.74 6.66
CA MET A 101 -16.05 5.68 7.64
C MET A 101 -17.28 5.25 8.46
N THR A 102 -18.43 5.82 8.22
CA THR A 102 -19.67 5.56 8.97
C THR A 102 -20.70 4.75 8.19
N ALA A 103 -20.61 4.80 6.85
CA ALA A 103 -21.51 4.07 5.97
C ALA A 103 -20.80 3.74 4.67
N TRP A 104 -21.04 2.54 4.16
CA TRP A 104 -20.63 2.16 2.82
C TRP A 104 -21.34 3.02 1.76
N HIS A 105 -20.65 3.38 0.70
CA HIS A 105 -21.26 4.02 -0.47
C HIS A 105 -20.88 3.27 -1.75
N LEU A 106 -21.70 3.41 -2.77
CA LEU A 106 -21.41 2.87 -4.08
C LEU A 106 -20.40 3.77 -4.78
N GLY A 107 -19.15 3.29 -4.95
CA GLY A 107 -18.07 4.05 -5.58
C GLY A 107 -16.84 3.20 -5.79
N CYS A 108 -16.03 3.58 -6.76
CA CYS A 108 -14.67 3.11 -7.04
C CYS A 108 -13.98 4.23 -7.83
N ASN A 109 -12.72 4.08 -8.25
CA ASN A 109 -12.01 5.13 -9.01
C ASN A 109 -11.85 6.46 -8.24
N GLU A 110 -11.91 6.41 -6.91
CA GLU A 110 -11.88 7.62 -6.09
C GLU A 110 -10.47 8.05 -5.69
N TRP A 111 -9.53 7.13 -5.73
CA TRP A 111 -8.10 7.35 -5.52
C TRP A 111 -7.28 6.28 -6.26
N GLY A 112 -5.94 6.35 -6.17
CA GLY A 112 -5.08 5.40 -6.83
C GLY A 112 -5.07 4.01 -6.17
N ASN A 113 -3.92 3.63 -5.66
CA ASN A 113 -3.70 2.31 -5.08
C ASN A 113 -2.50 2.28 -4.13
N LEU A 114 -2.19 1.06 -3.64
CA LEU A 114 -0.90 0.73 -3.07
C LEU A 114 -0.10 -0.13 -4.05
N THR A 115 1.10 0.32 -4.41
CA THR A 115 2.04 -0.41 -5.27
C THR A 115 3.31 -0.75 -4.50
N ILE A 116 3.82 -1.98 -4.63
CA ILE A 116 5.09 -2.41 -4.03
C ILE A 116 5.97 -3.03 -5.09
N MET A 117 7.18 -2.50 -5.24
CA MET A 117 8.16 -2.91 -6.22
C MET A 117 9.40 -3.51 -5.55
N GLY A 118 9.68 -4.77 -5.84
CA GLY A 118 10.82 -5.51 -5.30
C GLY A 118 11.85 -5.89 -6.36
N ASN A 119 12.87 -6.61 -5.94
CA ASN A 119 14.04 -6.97 -6.73
C ASN A 119 14.08 -8.46 -7.13
N ALA A 120 12.98 -9.20 -6.98
CA ALA A 120 12.93 -10.61 -7.34
C ALA A 120 12.84 -10.83 -8.85
N LEU A 121 13.14 -12.04 -9.30
CA LEU A 121 12.96 -12.46 -10.69
C LEU A 121 11.50 -12.34 -11.12
N ILE A 122 11.28 -11.87 -12.34
CA ILE A 122 9.94 -11.72 -12.92
C ILE A 122 9.76 -12.58 -14.18
N SER A 123 8.53 -12.94 -14.52
CA SER A 123 8.21 -13.85 -15.62
C SER A 123 8.51 -13.30 -17.03
N GLY A 124 8.80 -12.04 -17.15
CA GLY A 124 9.05 -11.40 -18.43
C GLY A 124 10.49 -11.48 -18.94
N SER A 125 11.40 -12.07 -18.16
CA SER A 125 12.80 -12.15 -18.49
C SER A 125 13.40 -13.49 -18.07
N HIS A 126 14.04 -14.13 -19.00
CA HIS A 126 14.85 -15.32 -18.76
C HIS A 126 16.27 -14.90 -18.43
N ALA A 127 16.53 -14.51 -17.17
CA ALA A 127 17.91 -14.25 -16.68
C ALA A 127 18.85 -13.62 -17.77
N GLY A 128 18.34 -12.76 -18.60
CA GLY A 128 19.07 -12.06 -19.66
C GLY A 128 19.50 -12.89 -20.85
N LYS A 129 19.06 -14.14 -21.01
CA LYS A 129 19.61 -15.00 -22.09
C LYS A 129 18.66 -15.36 -23.21
N VAL A 130 17.36 -15.37 -22.97
CA VAL A 130 16.35 -15.66 -24.01
C VAL A 130 15.11 -14.83 -23.78
N PRO A 131 14.57 -14.12 -24.77
CA PRO A 131 13.29 -13.46 -24.66
C PRO A 131 12.22 -14.50 -24.30
N TYR A 132 11.41 -14.22 -23.28
CA TYR A 132 10.27 -15.06 -22.97
C TYR A 132 9.29 -15.02 -24.16
N ILE A 133 9.00 -16.16 -24.71
CA ILE A 133 7.92 -16.33 -25.69
C ILE A 133 6.67 -16.77 -24.93
N ARG A 134 5.68 -15.93 -24.93
CA ARG A 134 4.39 -16.28 -24.32
C ARG A 134 3.84 -17.54 -25.01
N PRO A 135 3.39 -18.58 -24.27
CA PRO A 135 2.76 -19.74 -24.86
C PRO A 135 1.63 -19.34 -25.83
N GLY A 136 1.66 -19.89 -27.06
CA GLY A 136 0.70 -19.56 -28.10
C GLY A 136 1.04 -18.33 -28.96
N THR A 137 2.19 -17.69 -28.75
CA THR A 137 2.69 -16.61 -29.61
C THR A 137 4.09 -16.95 -30.10
N SER A 138 4.42 -16.56 -31.35
CA SER A 138 5.76 -16.70 -31.91
C SER A 138 6.61 -15.43 -31.76
N THR A 139 6.07 -14.38 -31.17
CA THR A 139 6.72 -13.09 -31.08
C THR A 139 7.44 -12.95 -29.74
N PRO A 140 8.77 -12.81 -29.72
CA PRO A 140 9.51 -12.48 -28.50
C PRO A 140 9.01 -11.16 -27.90
N ASN A 141 8.96 -11.06 -26.58
CA ASN A 141 8.68 -9.79 -25.94
C ASN A 141 9.92 -8.89 -26.04
N THR A 142 10.03 -8.15 -27.14
CA THR A 142 11.17 -7.28 -27.45
C THR A 142 11.17 -5.95 -26.69
N LYS A 143 10.16 -5.70 -25.85
CA LYS A 143 10.07 -4.42 -25.09
C LYS A 143 11.00 -4.33 -23.88
N LEU A 144 11.68 -5.42 -23.54
CA LEU A 144 12.68 -5.40 -22.47
C LEU A 144 14.04 -5.19 -23.07
N PRO A 145 14.87 -4.33 -22.50
CA PRO A 145 16.28 -4.29 -22.81
C PRO A 145 16.88 -5.68 -22.59
N ASP A 146 17.66 -6.16 -23.54
CA ASP A 146 18.38 -7.43 -23.39
C ASP A 146 19.21 -7.42 -22.10
N GLY A 147 19.11 -8.50 -21.33
CA GLY A 147 19.88 -8.67 -20.11
C GLY A 147 19.28 -8.07 -18.84
N THR A 148 18.11 -7.46 -18.88
CA THR A 148 17.48 -6.89 -17.66
C THR A 148 16.25 -7.68 -17.24
N ASN A 149 16.21 -8.04 -15.94
CA ASN A 149 15.04 -8.60 -15.28
C ASN A 149 14.15 -7.52 -14.67
N VAL A 150 14.01 -6.38 -15.33
CA VAL A 150 13.23 -5.25 -14.82
C VAL A 150 12.16 -4.81 -15.80
N ARG A 151 11.05 -4.31 -15.26
CA ARG A 151 9.94 -3.72 -16.03
C ARG A 151 9.44 -2.47 -15.35
N GLN A 152 8.82 -1.60 -16.14
CA GLN A 152 8.05 -0.51 -15.60
C GLN A 152 6.75 -1.04 -15.01
N MET A 153 6.39 -0.55 -13.83
CA MET A 153 5.13 -0.84 -13.17
C MET A 153 3.98 -0.19 -13.92
N GLU A 154 2.92 -0.94 -14.11
CA GLU A 154 1.66 -0.44 -14.63
C GLU A 154 1.13 0.72 -13.78
N GLY A 155 0.54 1.70 -14.43
CA GLY A 155 -0.04 2.84 -13.75
C GLY A 155 0.94 3.87 -13.21
N LEU A 156 2.25 3.61 -13.21
CA LEU A 156 3.26 4.59 -12.81
C LEU A 156 3.89 5.27 -14.03
N THR A 157 4.02 6.59 -13.96
CA THR A 157 4.63 7.37 -15.03
C THR A 157 6.12 7.56 -14.77
N ALA A 158 6.95 7.06 -15.70
CA ALA A 158 8.39 7.29 -15.66
C ALA A 158 8.73 8.74 -16.04
N ALA A 159 9.61 9.37 -15.27
CA ALA A 159 10.12 10.70 -15.59
C ALA A 159 11.07 10.66 -16.81
N ASN A 160 11.74 9.53 -17.03
CA ASN A 160 12.61 9.26 -18.16
C ASN A 160 12.73 7.74 -18.40
N ALA A 161 13.35 7.36 -19.51
CA ALA A 161 13.60 5.94 -19.78
C ALA A 161 14.47 5.31 -18.68
N GLY A 162 13.98 4.22 -18.08
CA GLY A 162 14.67 3.52 -16.99
C GLY A 162 14.60 4.21 -15.63
N ASP A 163 13.61 5.09 -15.40
CA ASP A 163 13.38 5.70 -14.11
C ASP A 163 13.28 4.64 -12.99
N PRO A 164 14.24 4.60 -12.04
CA PRO A 164 14.27 3.55 -11.02
C PRO A 164 13.08 3.62 -10.05
N ASN A 165 12.37 4.73 -10.01
CA ASN A 165 11.23 4.90 -9.10
C ASN A 165 10.00 4.10 -9.54
N VAL A 166 9.94 3.70 -10.80
CA VAL A 166 8.79 2.99 -11.38
C VAL A 166 9.15 1.60 -11.90
N MET A 167 10.38 1.13 -11.65
CA MET A 167 10.87 -0.14 -12.15
C MET A 167 10.84 -1.21 -11.06
N TYR A 168 10.33 -2.40 -11.39
CA TYR A 168 10.35 -3.58 -10.54
C TYR A 168 11.10 -4.73 -11.19
N GLY A 169 11.44 -5.74 -10.37
CA GLY A 169 12.18 -6.93 -10.81
C GLY A 169 13.69 -6.78 -10.68
N GLY A 170 14.36 -7.89 -10.74
CA GLY A 170 15.81 -8.00 -10.56
C GLY A 170 16.27 -9.44 -10.44
N ASN A 171 17.22 -9.71 -9.54
CA ASN A 171 17.91 -11.01 -9.45
C ASN A 171 17.83 -11.62 -8.03
N ASP A 172 17.14 -10.99 -7.09
CA ASP A 172 17.09 -11.45 -5.70
C ASP A 172 15.70 -11.99 -5.33
N ASP A 173 15.52 -13.30 -5.44
CA ASP A 173 14.28 -13.96 -5.02
C ASP A 173 14.06 -13.92 -3.49
N ASN A 174 15.06 -13.51 -2.70
CA ASN A 174 14.92 -13.30 -1.26
C ASN A 174 14.70 -11.82 -0.90
N ASP A 175 14.45 -10.97 -1.90
CA ASP A 175 14.11 -9.58 -1.66
C ASP A 175 13.05 -9.43 -0.56
N ASN A 176 13.23 -8.39 0.25
CA ASN A 176 12.35 -8.05 1.35
C ASN A 176 11.88 -6.61 1.19
N SER A 177 10.66 -6.45 0.70
CA SER A 177 9.99 -5.17 0.56
C SER A 177 9.20 -4.76 1.82
N GLY A 178 9.27 -5.55 2.89
CA GLY A 178 8.61 -5.28 4.17
C GLY A 178 7.54 -6.30 4.53
N ALA A 179 6.51 -5.85 5.25
CA ALA A 179 5.37 -6.69 5.65
C ALA A 179 4.05 -5.93 5.65
N ILE A 180 2.98 -6.61 5.31
CA ILE A 180 1.60 -6.11 5.36
C ILE A 180 0.77 -7.04 6.21
N HIS A 181 0.20 -6.54 7.29
CA HIS A 181 -0.70 -7.25 8.16
C HIS A 181 -1.97 -6.43 8.41
N TYR A 182 -3.15 -7.02 8.23
CA TYR A 182 -4.45 -6.41 8.48
C TYR A 182 -4.61 -5.03 7.81
N LEU A 183 -4.61 -5.03 6.48
CA LEU A 183 -4.82 -3.84 5.64
C LEU A 183 -6.17 -3.92 4.93
N SER A 184 -6.95 -2.84 5.00
CA SER A 184 -8.16 -2.66 4.20
C SER A 184 -7.94 -1.54 3.17
N ILE A 185 -8.08 -1.85 1.88
CA ILE A 185 -8.00 -0.91 0.76
C ILE A 185 -9.40 -0.74 0.18
N ARG A 186 -9.88 0.51 0.05
CA ARG A 186 -11.27 0.77 -0.32
C ARG A 186 -11.39 1.86 -1.38
N TYR A 187 -12.32 1.70 -2.32
CA TYR A 187 -12.73 2.70 -3.34
C TYR A 187 -11.59 3.13 -4.28
N GLY A 188 -10.57 2.30 -4.44
CA GLY A 188 -9.40 2.56 -5.27
C GLY A 188 -9.58 2.20 -6.74
N GLY A 189 -8.45 2.02 -7.43
CA GLY A 189 -8.41 1.53 -8.80
C GLY A 189 -8.59 2.62 -9.83
N LYS A 190 -7.92 3.76 -9.65
CA LYS A 190 -8.04 4.90 -10.57
C LYS A 190 -7.83 4.50 -12.03
N VAL A 191 -8.76 4.92 -12.90
CA VAL A 191 -8.62 4.84 -14.34
C VAL A 191 -7.65 5.91 -14.82
N LEU A 192 -6.56 5.49 -15.45
CA LEU A 192 -5.51 6.37 -15.98
C LEU A 192 -5.64 6.59 -17.48
N GLY A 193 -6.34 5.69 -18.18
CA GLY A 193 -6.53 5.76 -19.62
C GLY A 193 -7.33 4.56 -20.15
N LEU A 194 -7.40 4.42 -21.46
CA LEU A 194 -8.08 3.29 -22.07
C LEU A 194 -7.31 1.99 -21.78
N ALA A 195 -7.95 1.02 -21.13
CA ALA A 195 -7.36 -0.24 -20.69
C ALA A 195 -6.07 -0.02 -19.87
N ASN A 196 -6.11 0.93 -18.96
CA ASN A 196 -5.02 1.25 -18.04
C ASN A 196 -5.63 1.76 -16.73
N GLU A 197 -5.99 0.85 -15.89
CA GLU A 197 -6.58 1.04 -14.57
C GLU A 197 -5.58 0.59 -13.50
N LEU A 198 -5.73 1.13 -12.29
CA LEU A 198 -4.95 0.68 -11.15
C LEU A 198 -5.64 -0.47 -10.41
N ASN A 199 -4.88 -1.46 -10.03
CA ASN A 199 -5.32 -2.53 -9.12
C ASN A 199 -5.34 -2.02 -7.67
N GLY A 200 -6.09 -2.65 -6.78
CA GLY A 200 -6.10 -2.26 -5.38
C GLY A 200 -4.72 -2.37 -4.71
N LEU A 201 -4.07 -3.51 -4.88
CA LEU A 201 -2.70 -3.78 -4.46
C LEU A 201 -1.89 -4.34 -5.63
N SER A 202 -0.91 -3.59 -6.10
CA SER A 202 0.00 -3.99 -7.18
C SER A 202 1.33 -4.46 -6.61
N LEU A 203 1.73 -5.72 -6.92
CA LEU A 203 2.93 -6.36 -6.39
C LEU A 203 3.87 -6.74 -7.53
N GLY A 204 4.92 -5.96 -7.76
CA GLY A 204 5.90 -6.20 -8.83
C GLY A 204 7.23 -6.72 -8.31
N GLY A 205 7.62 -7.96 -8.66
CA GLY A 205 8.94 -8.51 -8.33
C GLY A 205 9.26 -8.56 -6.84
N ILE A 206 8.25 -8.68 -5.97
CA ILE A 206 8.47 -8.86 -4.53
C ILE A 206 9.11 -10.22 -4.26
N GLY A 207 10.06 -10.28 -3.32
CA GLY A 207 10.75 -11.51 -2.95
C GLY A 207 10.04 -12.29 -1.85
N ARG A 208 10.56 -13.50 -1.59
CA ARG A 208 9.97 -14.44 -0.61
C ARG A 208 10.11 -14.00 0.84
N ALA A 209 10.96 -13.01 1.13
CA ALA A 209 11.08 -12.45 2.46
C ALA A 209 10.12 -11.27 2.73
N THR A 210 9.27 -10.93 1.75
CA THR A 210 8.15 -10.01 1.93
C THR A 210 6.95 -10.77 2.46
N GLU A 211 6.37 -10.30 3.56
CA GLU A 211 5.21 -10.93 4.22
C GLU A 211 3.94 -10.17 3.89
N ILE A 212 2.87 -10.88 3.51
CA ILE A 212 1.56 -10.28 3.24
C ILE A 212 0.47 -11.21 3.74
N ASP A 213 -0.34 -10.72 4.68
CA ASP A 213 -1.50 -11.42 5.18
C ASP A 213 -2.64 -10.49 5.57
N HIS A 214 -3.87 -11.03 5.68
CA HIS A 214 -5.06 -10.31 6.11
C HIS A 214 -5.30 -8.99 5.35
N VAL A 215 -5.30 -9.08 4.02
CA VAL A 215 -5.61 -7.94 3.14
C VAL A 215 -7.05 -8.05 2.67
N GLU A 216 -7.80 -6.98 2.87
CA GLU A 216 -9.15 -6.78 2.34
C GLU A 216 -9.10 -5.69 1.27
N ILE A 217 -9.74 -5.92 0.13
CA ILE A 217 -9.87 -4.91 -0.93
C ILE A 217 -11.33 -4.83 -1.34
N MET A 218 -11.89 -3.63 -1.29
CA MET A 218 -13.30 -3.36 -1.56
C MET A 218 -13.46 -2.26 -2.61
N ASN A 219 -14.41 -2.48 -3.51
CA ASN A 219 -14.82 -1.46 -4.50
C ASN A 219 -13.65 -0.89 -5.31
N ASN A 220 -12.81 -1.77 -5.84
CA ASN A 220 -11.77 -1.40 -6.80
C ASN A 220 -12.33 -1.42 -8.24
N VAL A 221 -11.70 -0.70 -9.16
CA VAL A 221 -12.13 -0.68 -10.57
C VAL A 221 -11.71 -1.95 -11.28
N ASP A 222 -10.43 -2.30 -11.16
CA ASP A 222 -9.83 -3.49 -11.75
C ASP A 222 -9.56 -4.52 -10.65
N ASP A 223 -8.55 -5.37 -10.81
CA ASP A 223 -8.25 -6.46 -9.88
C ASP A 223 -8.01 -5.98 -8.45
N GLY A 224 -8.42 -6.77 -7.48
CA GLY A 224 -8.11 -6.51 -6.08
C GLY A 224 -6.60 -6.56 -5.84
N ILE A 225 -5.95 -7.64 -6.28
CA ILE A 225 -4.51 -7.83 -6.18
C ILE A 225 -3.96 -8.31 -7.51
N GLU A 226 -2.92 -7.64 -8.01
CA GLU A 226 -2.19 -8.10 -9.18
C GLU A 226 -0.72 -8.34 -8.84
N ILE A 227 -0.16 -9.48 -9.32
CA ILE A 227 1.17 -9.95 -8.96
C ILE A 227 2.01 -10.20 -10.21
N TRP A 228 3.07 -9.44 -10.39
CA TRP A 228 4.08 -9.65 -11.43
C TRP A 228 5.32 -10.29 -10.85
N ARG A 229 5.37 -11.64 -10.87
CA ARG A 229 6.49 -12.43 -10.39
C ARG A 229 6.75 -13.63 -11.30
N ARG A 230 7.95 -14.22 -11.23
CA ARG A 230 8.23 -15.52 -11.83
C ARG A 230 7.50 -16.63 -11.07
N TYR A 231 6.71 -17.40 -11.78
CA TYR A 231 6.21 -18.69 -11.26
C TYR A 231 7.41 -19.64 -11.15
N ARG A 232 7.76 -20.08 -9.96
CA ARG A 232 8.65 -21.23 -9.77
C ARG A 232 7.77 -22.46 -9.67
N GLU A 233 7.84 -23.33 -10.66
CA GLU A 233 7.47 -24.71 -10.41
C GLU A 233 8.41 -25.24 -9.33
N SER A 234 7.85 -25.63 -8.18
CA SER A 234 8.56 -26.44 -7.20
C SER A 234 8.67 -27.83 -7.79
N TYR A 235 9.78 -28.14 -8.43
CA TYR A 235 10.14 -29.53 -8.65
C TYR A 235 10.51 -30.12 -7.27
N SER A 236 9.60 -30.95 -6.74
CA SER A 236 9.84 -31.86 -5.62
C SER A 236 10.68 -33.04 -6.10
#